data_b0c65947ea173d66a70b7f16e86e61eb
#
_entry.id   b0c65947ea173d66a70b7f16e86e61eb
#
_cell.length_a   1.000
_cell.length_b   1.000
_cell.length_c   1.000
_cell.angle_alpha   90.00
_cell.angle_beta   90.00
_cell.angle_gamma   90.00
#
_symmetry.space_group_name_H-M   'P 1'
#
loop_
_entity.id
_entity.type
_entity.pdbx_description
1 polymer ?
#
loop_
_entity_poly.entity_id
_entity_poly.type
_entity_poly.pdbx_seq_one_letter_code
_entity_poly.pdbx_strand_id
1 'polypeptide(L)'
;MPESTSLTPPHAPVAAPAAGRRRWLGMAVMSLGVSLIVVDATIVGVLLPRMIGDLGLTTTDAEWVTSVYALVFAALLIPFGRAGDLFGRRRMFVLGMAVFTVASVAAALAGDGSALIGARALQGVGASMILPATLSTVNAVFTGRERAVAFGIWGSMISGMAALGPLAGGALATAGDWRWAFGVNLPLGIALIAAALALMPETRRSR
;
A
#
# COMPACT_ATOMS: atom_id res chain seq x y z
N MET A 1 -38.92 -18.36 50.52
CA MET A 1 -37.74 -17.64 50.01
C MET A 1 -37.20 -18.46 48.87
N PRO A 2 -37.27 -18.02 47.61
CA PRO A 2 -36.63 -18.71 46.51
C PRO A 2 -35.16 -18.28 46.37
N GLU A 3 -34.25 -19.26 46.26
CA GLU A 3 -32.83 -19.05 46.02
C GLU A 3 -32.56 -18.34 44.68
N SER A 4 -31.88 -17.24 44.77
CA SER A 4 -31.36 -16.53 43.59
C SER A 4 -30.17 -17.25 42.99
N THR A 5 -30.42 -18.07 41.99
CA THR A 5 -29.37 -18.68 41.17
C THR A 5 -28.66 -17.57 40.39
N SER A 6 -27.48 -17.19 40.86
CA SER A 6 -26.59 -16.24 40.14
C SER A 6 -26.06 -16.91 38.86
N LEU A 7 -26.67 -16.59 37.72
CA LEU A 7 -26.16 -16.95 36.41
C LEU A 7 -24.87 -16.13 36.15
N THR A 8 -23.71 -16.73 36.41
CA THR A 8 -22.43 -16.19 35.93
C THR A 8 -22.47 -16.18 34.40
N PRO A 9 -22.26 -15.03 33.75
CA PRO A 9 -22.25 -14.99 32.29
C PRO A 9 -21.08 -15.85 31.76
N PRO A 10 -21.26 -16.60 30.68
CA PRO A 10 -20.19 -17.42 30.10
C PRO A 10 -19.04 -16.49 29.70
N HIS A 11 -17.84 -16.78 30.22
CA HIS A 11 -16.62 -16.10 29.83
C HIS A 11 -16.45 -16.24 28.32
N ALA A 12 -16.44 -15.09 27.61
CA ALA A 12 -16.09 -15.07 26.21
C ALA A 12 -14.73 -15.79 25.99
N PRO A 13 -14.60 -16.67 25.00
CA PRO A 13 -13.37 -17.40 24.79
C PRO A 13 -12.24 -16.42 24.53
N VAL A 14 -11.19 -16.46 25.36
CA VAL A 14 -9.95 -15.70 25.17
C VAL A 14 -9.39 -16.13 23.82
N ALA A 15 -9.31 -15.19 22.86
CA ALA A 15 -8.79 -15.48 21.52
C ALA A 15 -7.40 -16.12 21.63
N ALA A 16 -7.23 -17.29 20.99
CA ALA A 16 -6.00 -18.06 21.06
C ALA A 16 -4.77 -17.20 20.65
N PRO A 17 -3.62 -17.35 21.30
CA PRO A 17 -2.40 -16.54 21.02
C PRO A 17 -1.97 -16.53 19.56
N ALA A 18 -2.21 -17.61 18.83
CA ALA A 18 -1.94 -17.74 17.39
C ALA A 18 -2.81 -16.81 16.53
N ALA A 19 -4.07 -16.58 16.91
CA ALA A 19 -4.97 -15.65 16.22
C ALA A 19 -4.52 -14.19 16.44
N GLY A 20 -4.01 -13.86 17.62
CA GLY A 20 -3.44 -12.54 17.92
C GLY A 20 -2.21 -12.24 17.06
N ARG A 21 -1.25 -13.14 16.97
CA ARG A 21 -0.03 -12.97 16.17
C ARG A 21 -0.31 -12.81 14.69
N ARG A 22 -1.24 -13.59 14.13
CA ARG A 22 -1.59 -13.54 12.71
C ARG A 22 -2.17 -12.18 12.29
N ARG A 23 -3.02 -11.55 13.10
CA ARG A 23 -3.59 -10.23 12.80
C ARG A 23 -2.53 -9.12 12.80
N TRP A 24 -1.53 -9.18 13.70
CA TRP A 24 -0.41 -8.23 13.72
C TRP A 24 0.53 -8.42 12.52
N LEU A 25 0.79 -9.64 12.11
CA LEU A 25 1.54 -9.94 10.89
C LEU A 25 0.79 -9.45 9.65
N GLY A 26 -0.53 -9.64 9.57
CA GLY A 26 -1.35 -9.09 8.49
C GLY A 26 -1.29 -7.56 8.45
N MET A 27 -1.30 -6.90 9.62
CA MET A 27 -1.13 -5.46 9.72
C MET A 27 0.26 -5.01 9.22
N ALA A 28 1.33 -5.73 9.58
CA ALA A 28 2.67 -5.43 9.10
C ALA A 28 2.77 -5.52 7.57
N VAL A 29 2.16 -6.54 6.96
CA VAL A 29 2.09 -6.68 5.49
C VAL A 29 1.37 -5.50 4.85
N MET A 30 0.23 -5.08 5.42
CA MET A 30 -0.52 -3.92 4.92
C MET A 30 0.29 -2.63 5.04
N SER A 31 0.96 -2.42 6.17
CA SER A 31 1.81 -1.25 6.41
C SER A 31 2.99 -1.19 5.44
N LEU A 32 3.64 -2.33 5.17
CA LEU A 32 4.71 -2.44 4.18
C LEU A 32 4.19 -2.16 2.77
N GLY A 33 2.99 -2.63 2.40
CA GLY A 33 2.38 -2.33 1.11
C GLY A 33 2.12 -0.84 0.92
N VAL A 34 1.57 -0.16 1.94
CA VAL A 34 1.39 1.30 1.88
C VAL A 34 2.74 2.03 1.88
N SER A 35 3.71 1.55 2.66
CA SER A 35 5.06 2.12 2.67
C SER A 35 5.72 2.05 1.29
N LEU A 36 5.55 0.94 0.56
CA LEU A 36 6.09 0.76 -0.79
C LEU A 36 5.55 1.84 -1.75
N ILE A 37 4.23 2.07 -1.76
CA ILE A 37 3.63 3.09 -2.63
C ILE A 37 4.03 4.52 -2.24
N VAL A 38 4.32 4.77 -0.97
CA VAL A 38 4.80 6.07 -0.49
C VAL A 38 6.25 6.32 -0.87
N VAL A 39 7.13 5.31 -0.72
CA VAL A 39 8.53 5.37 -1.17
C VAL A 39 8.57 5.62 -2.67
N ASP A 40 7.80 4.87 -3.47
CA ASP A 40 7.72 5.04 -4.91
C ASP A 40 7.32 6.47 -5.30
N ALA A 41 6.33 7.04 -4.63
CA ALA A 41 5.89 8.41 -4.88
C ALA A 41 6.99 9.46 -4.58
N THR A 42 7.77 9.24 -3.53
CA THR A 42 8.80 10.21 -3.08
C THR A 42 10.13 10.06 -3.82
N ILE A 43 10.51 8.83 -4.19
CA ILE A 43 11.77 8.54 -4.89
C ILE A 43 11.79 9.14 -6.30
N VAL A 44 10.64 9.13 -7.00
CA VAL A 44 10.50 9.66 -8.37
C VAL A 44 10.87 11.13 -8.44
N GLY A 45 10.47 11.94 -7.44
CA GLY A 45 10.84 13.37 -7.40
C GLY A 45 12.35 13.61 -7.41
N VAL A 46 13.14 12.74 -6.75
CA VAL A 46 14.60 12.83 -6.71
C VAL A 46 15.25 12.35 -8.01
N LEU A 47 14.65 11.35 -8.66
CA LEU A 47 15.17 10.76 -9.89
C LEU A 47 14.72 11.49 -11.16
N LEU A 48 13.77 12.40 -11.05
CA LEU A 48 13.16 13.11 -12.18
C LEU A 48 14.20 13.80 -13.10
N PRO A 49 15.25 14.50 -12.59
CA PRO A 49 16.27 15.09 -13.46
C PRO A 49 16.99 14.07 -14.35
N ARG A 50 17.21 12.83 -13.85
CA ARG A 50 17.80 11.76 -14.65
C ARG A 50 16.84 11.22 -15.71
N MET A 51 15.56 11.06 -15.33
CA MET A 51 14.52 10.64 -16.28
C MET A 51 14.36 11.66 -17.42
N ILE A 52 14.44 12.96 -17.12
CA ILE A 52 14.43 14.05 -18.12
C ILE A 52 15.58 13.88 -19.11
N GLY A 53 16.81 13.66 -18.60
CA GLY A 53 17.97 13.49 -19.46
C GLY A 53 17.93 12.23 -20.32
N ASP A 54 17.54 11.10 -19.73
CA ASP A 54 17.55 9.79 -20.41
C ASP A 54 16.42 9.62 -21.45
N LEU A 55 15.24 10.16 -21.15
CA LEU A 55 14.05 10.00 -22.01
C LEU A 55 13.75 11.25 -22.84
N GLY A 56 14.55 12.32 -22.72
CA GLY A 56 14.34 13.57 -23.43
C GLY A 56 13.00 14.24 -23.08
N LEU A 57 12.58 14.16 -21.80
CA LEU A 57 11.27 14.68 -21.38
C LEU A 57 11.22 16.20 -21.51
N THR A 58 10.09 16.69 -21.98
CA THR A 58 9.76 18.12 -21.88
C THR A 58 9.41 18.48 -20.42
N THR A 59 9.37 19.77 -20.11
CA THR A 59 8.91 20.25 -18.79
C THR A 59 7.50 19.75 -18.48
N THR A 60 6.62 19.77 -19.47
CA THR A 60 5.25 19.27 -19.32
C THR A 60 5.21 17.75 -19.03
N ASP A 61 6.04 16.95 -19.72
CA ASP A 61 6.12 15.51 -19.44
C ASP A 61 6.60 15.24 -18.00
N ALA A 62 7.61 15.98 -17.54
CA ALA A 62 8.15 15.87 -16.19
C ALA A 62 7.10 16.20 -15.12
N GLU A 63 6.28 17.23 -15.35
CA GLU A 63 5.14 17.57 -14.50
C GLU A 63 4.10 16.43 -14.48
N TRP A 64 3.79 15.85 -15.63
CA TRP A 64 2.84 14.75 -15.71
C TRP A 64 3.36 13.46 -15.07
N VAL A 65 4.64 13.12 -15.19
CA VAL A 65 5.23 11.94 -14.53
C VAL A 65 4.98 11.95 -13.02
N THR A 66 5.05 13.11 -12.39
CA THR A 66 4.81 13.26 -10.95
C THR A 66 3.33 13.42 -10.61
N SER A 67 2.61 14.25 -11.37
CA SER A 67 1.24 14.68 -11.04
C SER A 67 0.19 13.63 -11.35
N VAL A 68 0.33 12.85 -12.44
CA VAL A 68 -0.67 11.88 -12.87
C VAL A 68 -0.88 10.77 -11.84
N TYR A 69 0.18 10.33 -11.20
CA TYR A 69 0.08 9.35 -10.10
C TYR A 69 -0.81 9.88 -8.98
N ALA A 70 -0.52 11.09 -8.48
CA ALA A 70 -1.27 11.70 -7.39
C ALA A 70 -2.73 12.00 -7.78
N LEU A 71 -2.95 12.47 -9.01
CA LEU A 71 -4.27 12.78 -9.54
C LEU A 71 -5.16 11.53 -9.63
N VAL A 72 -4.65 10.47 -10.26
CA VAL A 72 -5.38 9.19 -10.40
C VAL A 72 -5.60 8.55 -9.04
N PHE A 73 -4.58 8.54 -8.19
CA PHE A 73 -4.68 8.05 -6.82
C PHE A 73 -5.81 8.76 -6.05
N ALA A 74 -5.83 10.09 -6.04
CA ALA A 74 -6.83 10.87 -5.33
C ALA A 74 -8.24 10.68 -5.91
N ALA A 75 -8.38 10.68 -7.23
CA ALA A 75 -9.67 10.52 -7.91
C ALA A 75 -10.33 9.15 -7.64
N LEU A 76 -9.52 8.09 -7.53
CA LEU A 76 -10.01 6.73 -7.36
C LEU A 76 -10.05 6.23 -5.91
N LEU A 77 -9.56 7.01 -4.95
CA LEU A 77 -9.49 6.62 -3.54
C LEU A 77 -10.88 6.27 -2.97
N ILE A 78 -11.88 7.11 -3.23
CA ILE A 78 -13.25 6.92 -2.72
C ILE A 78 -13.96 5.75 -3.43
N PRO A 79 -13.97 5.67 -4.77
CA PRO A 79 -14.54 4.52 -5.49
C PRO A 79 -13.96 3.18 -5.03
N PHE A 80 -12.65 3.06 -4.92
CA PHE A 80 -12.03 1.81 -4.49
C PHE A 80 -12.17 1.53 -2.99
N GLY A 81 -12.33 2.55 -2.16
CA GLY A 81 -12.73 2.37 -0.77
C GLY A 81 -14.08 1.65 -0.67
N ARG A 82 -15.08 2.09 -1.44
CA ARG A 82 -16.39 1.43 -1.52
C ARG A 82 -16.31 0.04 -2.13
N ALA A 83 -15.53 -0.13 -3.20
CA ALA A 83 -15.31 -1.43 -3.82
C ALA A 83 -14.69 -2.43 -2.83
N GLY A 84 -13.75 -2.01 -1.99
CA GLY A 84 -13.15 -2.83 -0.94
C GLY A 84 -14.15 -3.31 0.10
N ASP A 85 -15.12 -2.47 0.48
CA ASP A 85 -16.18 -2.86 1.41
C ASP A 85 -17.14 -3.90 0.79
N LEU A 86 -17.39 -3.84 -0.53
CA LEU A 86 -18.31 -4.75 -1.25
C LEU A 86 -17.63 -6.06 -1.67
N PHE A 87 -16.45 -5.98 -2.28
CA PHE A 87 -15.78 -7.13 -2.91
C PHE A 87 -14.76 -7.81 -1.98
N GLY A 88 -14.40 -7.19 -0.88
CA GLY A 88 -13.45 -7.72 0.10
C GLY A 88 -12.12 -6.96 0.11
N ARG A 89 -11.68 -6.60 1.29
CA ARG A 89 -10.52 -5.73 1.50
C ARG A 89 -9.19 -6.40 1.15
N ARG A 90 -9.04 -7.71 1.49
CA ARG A 90 -7.85 -8.48 1.09
C ARG A 90 -7.74 -8.58 -0.42
N ARG A 91 -8.85 -8.82 -1.13
CA ARG A 91 -8.87 -8.89 -2.59
C ARG A 91 -8.46 -7.56 -3.21
N MET A 92 -9.00 -6.45 -2.70
CA MET A 92 -8.62 -5.12 -3.18
C MET A 92 -7.15 -4.81 -2.94
N PHE A 93 -6.61 -5.17 -1.78
CA PHE A 93 -5.18 -5.00 -1.49
C PHE A 93 -4.31 -5.82 -2.47
N VAL A 94 -4.62 -7.10 -2.67
CA VAL A 94 -3.87 -7.99 -3.57
C VAL A 94 -3.96 -7.53 -5.03
N LEU A 95 -5.16 -7.17 -5.51
CA LEU A 95 -5.34 -6.63 -6.86
C LEU A 95 -4.59 -5.30 -7.04
N GLY A 96 -4.70 -4.39 -6.06
CA GLY A 96 -3.99 -3.12 -6.08
C GLY A 96 -2.47 -3.32 -6.13
N MET A 97 -1.95 -4.25 -5.33
CA MET A 97 -0.53 -4.60 -5.32
C MET A 97 -0.09 -5.23 -6.66
N ALA A 98 -0.91 -6.09 -7.24
CA ALA A 98 -0.63 -6.67 -8.56
C ALA A 98 -0.60 -5.60 -9.66
N VAL A 99 -1.60 -4.72 -9.71
CA VAL A 99 -1.63 -3.59 -10.65
C VAL A 99 -0.42 -2.68 -10.46
N PHE A 100 -0.10 -2.31 -9.21
CA PHE A 100 1.05 -1.47 -8.90
C PHE A 100 2.37 -2.11 -9.32
N THR A 101 2.55 -3.42 -9.08
CA THR A 101 3.76 -4.17 -9.44
C THR A 101 3.93 -4.26 -10.96
N VAL A 102 2.86 -4.59 -11.69
CA VAL A 102 2.88 -4.64 -13.16
C VAL A 102 3.18 -3.25 -13.74
N ALA A 103 2.54 -2.22 -13.21
CA ALA A 103 2.79 -0.84 -13.62
C ALA A 103 4.23 -0.39 -13.32
N SER A 104 4.82 -0.84 -12.21
CA SER A 104 6.24 -0.58 -11.90
C SER A 104 7.17 -1.24 -12.90
N VAL A 105 6.89 -2.47 -13.35
CA VAL A 105 7.65 -3.10 -14.43
C VAL A 105 7.52 -2.30 -15.73
N ALA A 106 6.31 -1.86 -16.07
CA ALA A 106 6.09 -1.02 -17.25
C ALA A 106 6.87 0.30 -17.15
N ALA A 107 6.91 0.94 -15.97
CA ALA A 107 7.70 2.16 -15.74
C ALA A 107 9.21 1.91 -15.88
N ALA A 108 9.73 0.79 -15.35
CA ALA A 108 11.13 0.41 -15.50
C ALA A 108 11.54 0.16 -16.97
N LEU A 109 10.61 -0.30 -17.80
CA LEU A 109 10.82 -0.60 -19.21
C LEU A 109 10.45 0.57 -20.14
N ALA A 110 10.00 1.70 -19.60
CA ALA A 110 9.59 2.85 -20.39
C ALA A 110 10.75 3.38 -21.26
N GLY A 111 10.49 3.51 -22.56
CA GLY A 111 11.42 4.04 -23.54
C GLY A 111 11.20 5.51 -23.88
N ASP A 112 10.07 6.09 -23.45
CA ASP A 112 9.69 7.47 -23.70
C ASP A 112 8.81 8.03 -22.58
N GLY A 113 8.56 9.34 -22.61
CA GLY A 113 7.77 10.04 -21.60
C GLY A 113 6.31 9.58 -21.54
N SER A 114 5.69 9.27 -22.67
CA SER A 114 4.29 8.86 -22.74
C SER A 114 4.09 7.48 -22.09
N ALA A 115 4.99 6.55 -22.34
CA ALA A 115 4.99 5.24 -21.70
C ALA A 115 5.18 5.36 -20.17
N LEU A 116 6.11 6.21 -19.73
CA LEU A 116 6.35 6.45 -18.32
C LEU A 116 5.12 7.09 -17.64
N ILE A 117 4.52 8.11 -18.24
CA ILE A 117 3.30 8.76 -17.73
C ILE A 117 2.15 7.74 -17.63
N GLY A 118 1.95 6.91 -18.65
CA GLY A 118 0.93 5.86 -18.62
C GLY A 118 1.15 4.84 -17.50
N ALA A 119 2.40 4.42 -17.31
CA ALA A 119 2.76 3.52 -16.21
C ALA A 119 2.52 4.18 -14.84
N ARG A 120 2.84 5.46 -14.66
CA ARG A 120 2.57 6.24 -13.44
C ARG A 120 1.07 6.38 -13.16
N ALA A 121 0.24 6.59 -14.19
CA ALA A 121 -1.21 6.59 -14.04
C ALA A 121 -1.70 5.23 -13.53
N LEU A 122 -1.21 4.13 -14.09
CA LEU A 122 -1.58 2.78 -13.68
C LEU A 122 -1.08 2.45 -12.25
N GLN A 123 0.11 2.92 -11.85
CA GLN A 123 0.56 2.85 -10.47
C GLN A 123 -0.40 3.59 -9.51
N GLY A 124 -0.92 4.76 -9.91
CA GLY A 124 -1.93 5.52 -9.16
C GLY A 124 -3.22 4.72 -8.95
N VAL A 125 -3.67 3.96 -9.97
CA VAL A 125 -4.80 3.02 -9.83
C VAL A 125 -4.51 1.96 -8.78
N GLY A 126 -3.37 1.28 -8.86
CA GLY A 126 -2.99 0.25 -7.89
C GLY A 126 -2.91 0.80 -6.46
N ALA A 127 -2.25 1.94 -6.28
CA ALA A 127 -2.10 2.60 -4.98
C ALA A 127 -3.45 2.99 -4.35
N SER A 128 -4.40 3.49 -5.15
CA SER A 128 -5.74 3.88 -4.70
C SER A 128 -6.61 2.69 -4.24
N MET A 129 -6.27 1.47 -4.63
CA MET A 129 -6.88 0.24 -4.12
C MET A 129 -6.27 -0.20 -2.79
N ILE A 130 -4.95 -0.01 -2.60
CA ILE A 130 -4.19 -0.49 -1.43
C ILE A 130 -4.54 0.32 -0.18
N LEU A 131 -4.49 1.65 -0.24
CA LEU A 131 -4.62 2.51 0.94
C LEU A 131 -5.96 2.35 1.67
N PRO A 132 -7.13 2.47 1.02
CA PRO A 132 -8.41 2.33 1.72
C PRO A 132 -8.65 0.89 2.21
N ALA A 133 -8.19 -0.12 1.46
CA ALA A 133 -8.27 -1.52 1.90
C ALA A 133 -7.52 -1.74 3.23
N THR A 134 -6.36 -1.09 3.39
CA THR A 134 -5.55 -1.15 4.61
C THR A 134 -6.25 -0.48 5.79
N LEU A 135 -6.68 0.78 5.63
CA LEU A 135 -7.38 1.55 6.67
C LEU A 135 -8.64 0.82 7.15
N SER A 136 -9.45 0.34 6.21
CA SER A 136 -10.68 -0.39 6.51
C SER A 136 -10.41 -1.70 7.24
N THR A 137 -9.33 -2.42 6.88
CA THR A 137 -8.96 -3.68 7.55
C THR A 137 -8.48 -3.43 8.97
N VAL A 138 -7.62 -2.43 9.20
CA VAL A 138 -7.18 -2.06 10.55
C VAL A 138 -8.37 -1.71 11.44
N ASN A 139 -9.32 -0.91 10.93
CA ASN A 139 -10.53 -0.57 11.66
C ASN A 139 -11.42 -1.77 12.01
N ALA A 140 -11.47 -2.80 11.13
CA ALA A 140 -12.31 -3.98 11.35
C ALA A 140 -11.67 -5.01 12.29
N VAL A 141 -10.33 -5.11 12.29
CA VAL A 141 -9.60 -6.17 13.01
C VAL A 141 -9.18 -5.73 14.41
N PHE A 142 -8.91 -4.43 14.61
CA PHE A 142 -8.45 -3.90 15.88
C PHE A 142 -9.50 -3.01 16.54
N THR A 143 -9.64 -3.11 17.86
CA THR A 143 -10.61 -2.33 18.66
C THR A 143 -9.92 -1.64 19.84
N GLY A 144 -10.56 -0.61 20.39
CA GLY A 144 -10.10 0.10 21.59
C GLY A 144 -8.63 0.57 21.49
N ARG A 145 -7.86 0.31 22.54
CA ARG A 145 -6.44 0.69 22.62
C ARG A 145 -5.55 0.02 21.56
N GLU A 146 -5.84 -1.23 21.21
CA GLU A 146 -5.07 -1.92 20.16
C GLU A 146 -5.19 -1.24 18.80
N ARG A 147 -6.37 -0.69 18.46
CA ARG A 147 -6.57 0.07 17.23
C ARG A 147 -5.74 1.35 17.21
N ALA A 148 -5.64 2.06 18.33
CA ALA A 148 -4.79 3.24 18.43
C ALA A 148 -3.31 2.87 18.23
N VAL A 149 -2.84 1.79 18.83
CA VAL A 149 -1.47 1.27 18.66
C VAL A 149 -1.23 0.86 17.19
N ALA A 150 -2.18 0.14 16.58
CA ALA A 150 -2.08 -0.29 15.19
C ALA A 150 -1.96 0.92 14.23
N PHE A 151 -2.78 1.95 14.41
CA PHE A 151 -2.65 3.18 13.62
C PHE A 151 -1.35 3.94 13.89
N GLY A 152 -0.88 3.94 15.14
CA GLY A 152 0.42 4.54 15.50
C GLY A 152 1.58 3.86 14.77
N ILE A 153 1.64 2.53 14.76
CA ILE A 153 2.65 1.75 14.05
C ILE A 153 2.52 1.99 12.53
N TRP A 154 1.31 1.89 11.99
CA TRP A 154 1.03 2.12 10.57
C TRP A 154 1.49 3.51 10.12
N GLY A 155 1.13 4.56 10.85
CA GLY A 155 1.54 5.94 10.55
C GLY A 155 3.04 6.17 10.67
N SER A 156 3.68 5.58 11.70
CA SER A 156 5.13 5.68 11.90
C SER A 156 5.92 5.00 10.78
N MET A 157 5.46 3.83 10.32
CA MET A 157 6.07 3.14 9.19
C MET A 157 5.97 3.95 7.90
N ILE A 158 4.79 4.51 7.60
CA ILE A 158 4.59 5.33 6.40
C ILE A 158 5.48 6.58 6.45
N SER A 159 5.49 7.29 7.58
CA SER A 159 6.30 8.51 7.73
C SER A 159 7.80 8.23 7.64
N GLY A 160 8.26 7.15 8.29
CA GLY A 160 9.65 6.71 8.20
C GLY A 160 10.07 6.33 6.77
N MET A 161 9.20 5.60 6.08
CA MET A 161 9.46 5.20 4.70
C MET A 161 9.38 6.37 3.72
N ALA A 162 8.53 7.36 3.95
CA ALA A 162 8.51 8.60 3.17
C ALA A 162 9.85 9.35 3.23
N ALA A 163 10.52 9.33 4.38
CA ALA A 163 11.85 9.92 4.53
C ALA A 163 12.95 9.08 3.86
N LEU A 164 12.77 7.75 3.75
CA LEU A 164 13.72 6.86 3.09
C LEU A 164 13.68 6.98 1.56
N GLY A 165 12.55 7.38 0.97
CA GLY A 165 12.43 7.56 -0.48
C GLY A 165 13.49 8.49 -1.07
N PRO A 166 13.64 9.74 -0.60
CA PRO A 166 14.70 10.64 -1.05
C PRO A 166 16.10 10.11 -0.84
N LEU A 167 16.38 9.40 0.27
CA LEU A 167 17.69 8.79 0.52
C LEU A 167 18.01 7.68 -0.49
N ALA A 168 17.05 6.78 -0.72
CA ALA A 168 17.19 5.73 -1.72
C ALA A 168 17.30 6.32 -3.13
N GLY A 169 16.53 7.35 -3.44
CA GLY A 169 16.58 8.08 -4.70
C GLY A 169 17.93 8.73 -4.92
N GLY A 170 18.51 9.39 -3.91
CA GLY A 170 19.86 9.97 -3.96
C GLY A 170 20.94 8.92 -4.21
N ALA A 171 20.86 7.77 -3.53
CA ALA A 171 21.80 6.67 -3.74
C ALA A 171 21.68 6.08 -5.16
N LEU A 172 20.49 5.86 -5.68
CA LEU A 172 20.26 5.41 -7.04
C LEU A 172 20.67 6.46 -8.08
N ALA A 173 20.46 7.73 -7.77
CA ALA A 173 20.90 8.82 -8.63
C ALA A 173 22.43 8.86 -8.80
N THR A 174 23.21 8.42 -7.84
CA THR A 174 24.68 8.39 -7.93
C THR A 174 25.24 7.07 -8.47
N ALA A 175 24.62 5.95 -8.15
CA ALA A 175 25.17 4.61 -8.35
C ALA A 175 24.59 3.85 -9.57
N GLY A 176 23.52 4.31 -10.23
CA GLY A 176 22.89 3.49 -11.23
C GLY A 176 21.84 4.13 -12.10
N ASP A 177 21.05 3.27 -12.68
CA ASP A 177 19.90 3.58 -13.54
C ASP A 177 18.66 3.82 -12.66
N TRP A 178 17.94 4.90 -12.90
CA TRP A 178 16.67 5.25 -12.24
C TRP A 178 15.60 4.14 -12.37
N ARG A 179 15.73 3.30 -13.39
CA ARG A 179 14.81 2.16 -13.63
C ARG A 179 14.79 1.18 -12.47
N TRP A 180 15.86 1.05 -11.71
CA TRP A 180 15.91 0.21 -10.52
C TRP A 180 14.96 0.66 -9.42
N ALA A 181 14.62 1.94 -9.35
CA ALA A 181 13.61 2.43 -8.40
C ALA A 181 12.24 1.78 -8.60
N PHE A 182 11.91 1.48 -9.84
CA PHE A 182 10.70 0.75 -10.20
C PHE A 182 10.92 -0.77 -10.20
N GLY A 183 12.08 -1.23 -10.66
CA GLY A 183 12.41 -2.65 -10.74
C GLY A 183 12.36 -3.38 -9.40
N VAL A 184 12.76 -2.71 -8.31
CA VAL A 184 12.73 -3.27 -6.95
C VAL A 184 11.29 -3.54 -6.47
N ASN A 185 10.30 -2.87 -7.04
CA ASN A 185 8.89 -3.09 -6.69
C ASN A 185 8.40 -4.48 -7.14
N LEU A 186 9.04 -5.12 -8.13
CA LEU A 186 8.65 -6.44 -8.62
C LEU A 186 8.83 -7.53 -7.54
N PRO A 187 10.05 -7.79 -7.01
CA PRO A 187 10.21 -8.80 -5.96
C PRO A 187 9.46 -8.45 -4.68
N LEU A 188 9.43 -7.17 -4.30
CA LEU A 188 8.70 -6.73 -3.10
C LEU A 188 7.19 -6.89 -3.26
N GLY A 189 6.64 -6.54 -4.42
CA GLY A 189 5.20 -6.70 -4.70
C GLY A 189 4.78 -8.16 -4.70
N ILE A 190 5.56 -9.06 -5.32
CA ILE A 190 5.29 -10.50 -5.29
C ILE A 190 5.32 -11.03 -3.86
N ALA A 191 6.33 -10.66 -3.06
CA ALA A 191 6.42 -11.07 -1.66
C ALA A 191 5.23 -10.57 -0.83
N LEU A 192 4.83 -9.30 -1.03
CA LEU A 192 3.69 -8.71 -0.33
C LEU A 192 2.35 -9.35 -0.74
N ILE A 193 2.16 -9.70 -2.02
CA ILE A 193 0.98 -10.43 -2.48
C ILE A 193 0.92 -11.80 -1.81
N ALA A 194 2.01 -12.56 -1.82
CA ALA A 194 2.06 -13.88 -1.18
C ALA A 194 1.80 -13.78 0.33
N ALA A 195 2.42 -12.83 1.00
CA ALA A 195 2.21 -12.58 2.43
C ALA A 195 0.77 -12.13 2.74
N ALA A 196 0.16 -11.29 1.90
CA ALA A 196 -1.22 -10.87 2.07
C ALA A 196 -2.20 -12.04 1.93
N LEU A 197 -2.01 -12.90 0.94
CA LEU A 197 -2.83 -14.10 0.75
C LEU A 197 -2.73 -15.06 1.94
N ALA A 198 -1.54 -15.19 2.55
CA ALA A 198 -1.31 -16.07 3.69
C ALA A 198 -1.79 -15.50 5.03
N LEU A 199 -1.64 -14.20 5.26
CA LEU A 199 -1.72 -13.59 6.58
C LEU A 199 -2.92 -12.65 6.77
N MET A 200 -3.41 -11.98 5.70
CA MET A 200 -4.53 -11.05 5.82
C MET A 200 -5.87 -11.80 5.93
N PRO A 201 -6.70 -11.43 6.92
CA PRO A 201 -8.06 -11.95 6.97
C PRO A 201 -8.90 -11.32 5.85
N GLU A 202 -9.79 -12.12 5.25
CA GLU A 202 -10.80 -11.56 4.36
C GLU A 202 -11.91 -10.91 5.18
N THR A 203 -12.05 -9.61 5.05
CA THR A 203 -13.07 -8.84 5.74
C THR A 203 -13.96 -8.14 4.71
N ARG A 204 -15.28 -8.29 4.87
CA ARG A 204 -16.29 -7.59 4.08
C ARG A 204 -17.26 -6.92 5.04
N ARG A 205 -17.92 -5.87 4.60
CA ARG A 205 -19.04 -5.30 5.34
C ARG A 205 -20.24 -6.23 5.13
N SER A 206 -20.72 -6.89 6.20
CA SER A 206 -22.02 -7.59 6.15
C SER A 206 -23.09 -6.55 5.85
N ARG A 207 -23.96 -6.85 4.89
CA ARG A 207 -25.18 -6.06 4.63
C ARG A 207 -26.13 -6.17 5.79
#